data_0657958df9f5a0b5b94314ce81bec108
#
_entry.id   0657958df9f5a0b5b94314ce81bec108
#
_cell.length_a   1.000
_cell.length_b   1.000
_cell.length_c   1.000
_cell.angle_alpha   90.00
_cell.angle_beta   90.00
_cell.angle_gamma   90.00
#
_symmetry.space_group_name_H-M   'P 1'
#
loop_
_entity.id
_entity.type
_entity.pdbx_description
1 polymer ?
#
loop_
_entity_poly.entity_id
_entity_poly.type
_entity_poly.pdbx_seq_one_letter_code
_entity_poly.pdbx_strand_id
1 'polypeptide(L)'
;MKKLIFSLSFSVLWVSVSYFIAIPWVDDVANVLGTIVAYLFICGIAFIPAFAMAFVYSTLLLDKRVRKKEMVKLPPITILIAAYNEQSSILNTLHSIEAQEYAGEVEVIVCNDGSKDLTSNLVHNFINYIPHKKYDYKIIDILKNGGKSNALNQGLKLSKYDKIITIDADSTLHTGALDSIVRTLETCSENTVAVAGTILVNNYKKNLLTRIQQWDYLLGISSVKQAQSSYNGTLVAQGAFSIYKKDKLIEVGGWPKTVGEDIVLTWNLLKKKYDVYHDTDAIVFTNVPENYKQYFYQRKRWSRGLVEAFKSSPELLIKPRKILPFIWYNLLFPYIDLSFSLVFVPSVIMALFFHYYLMAGSMTLMVLPLGLLLNVIIFMIQKRILKRNNIKIEKNAIGFIFFVLFYQIMLVPATI
;
A
#
# COMPACT_ATOMS: atom_id res chain seq x y z
N MET A 1 12.78 -8.86 18.17
CA MET A 1 13.94 -8.04 18.52
C MET A 1 15.13 -8.30 17.58
N LYS A 2 15.65 -9.54 17.48
CA LYS A 2 16.83 -9.90 16.66
C LYS A 2 16.74 -9.43 15.19
N LYS A 3 15.57 -9.62 14.53
CA LYS A 3 15.33 -9.20 13.14
C LYS A 3 15.45 -7.68 12.98
N LEU A 4 14.87 -6.89 13.88
CA LEU A 4 14.95 -5.43 13.85
C LEU A 4 16.39 -4.94 14.02
N ILE A 5 17.09 -5.48 15.02
CA ILE A 5 18.51 -5.14 15.27
C ILE A 5 19.34 -5.45 14.03
N PHE A 6 19.19 -6.64 13.46
CA PHE A 6 19.92 -7.00 12.23
C PHE A 6 19.65 -6.02 11.09
N SER A 7 18.36 -5.74 10.81
CA SER A 7 18.00 -4.83 9.70
C SER A 7 18.50 -3.41 9.93
N LEU A 8 18.45 -2.90 11.16
CA LEU A 8 19.01 -1.60 11.50
C LEU A 8 20.55 -1.59 11.37
N SER A 9 21.25 -2.60 11.93
CA SER A 9 22.70 -2.70 11.83
C SER A 9 23.16 -2.81 10.37
N PHE A 10 22.47 -3.63 9.57
CA PHE A 10 22.76 -3.75 8.14
C PHE A 10 22.57 -2.42 7.41
N SER A 11 21.47 -1.69 7.71
CA SER A 11 21.20 -0.39 7.07
C SER A 11 22.23 0.68 7.47
N VAL A 12 22.66 0.71 8.73
CA VAL A 12 23.72 1.61 9.20
C VAL A 12 25.04 1.28 8.51
N LEU A 13 25.41 0.00 8.46
CA LEU A 13 26.62 -0.43 7.76
C LEU A 13 26.57 -0.05 6.27
N TRP A 14 25.43 -0.28 5.61
CA TRP A 14 25.24 0.07 4.21
C TRP A 14 25.42 1.57 3.95
N VAL A 15 24.81 2.41 4.79
CA VAL A 15 24.96 3.87 4.67
C VAL A 15 26.39 4.31 4.99
N SER A 16 27.06 3.70 5.99
CA SER A 16 28.45 3.99 6.30
C SER A 16 29.36 3.69 5.10
N VAL A 17 29.22 2.53 4.47
CA VAL A 17 29.96 2.19 3.24
C VAL A 17 29.62 3.18 2.12
N SER A 18 28.34 3.50 1.92
CA SER A 18 27.91 4.48 0.91
C SER A 18 28.50 5.87 1.17
N TYR A 19 28.59 6.27 2.43
CA TYR A 19 29.22 7.54 2.82
C TYR A 19 30.69 7.58 2.46
N PHE A 20 31.49 6.56 2.84
CA PHE A 20 32.90 6.50 2.51
C PHE A 20 33.17 6.53 1.00
N ILE A 21 32.36 5.85 0.22
CA ILE A 21 32.43 5.88 -1.25
C ILE A 21 32.08 7.28 -1.80
N ALA A 22 31.16 7.98 -1.15
CA ALA A 22 30.62 9.26 -1.60
C ALA A 22 31.48 10.48 -1.11
N ILE A 23 32.48 10.31 -0.27
CA ILE A 23 33.32 11.43 0.24
C ILE A 23 33.79 12.35 -0.87
N PRO A 24 34.41 11.87 -1.98
CA PRO A 24 34.88 12.78 -3.05
C PRO A 24 33.76 13.59 -3.66
N TRP A 25 32.58 12.98 -3.83
CA TRP A 25 31.39 13.66 -4.34
C TRP A 25 30.85 14.71 -3.36
N VAL A 26 30.83 14.40 -2.05
CA VAL A 26 30.44 15.37 -1.02
C VAL A 26 31.41 16.56 -1.01
N ASP A 27 32.71 16.32 -1.11
CA ASP A 27 33.71 17.37 -1.13
C ASP A 27 33.61 18.25 -2.39
N ASP A 28 33.38 17.66 -3.57
CA ASP A 28 33.20 18.41 -4.81
C ASP A 28 31.97 19.33 -4.71
N VAL A 29 30.83 18.83 -4.19
CA VAL A 29 29.64 19.63 -3.98
C VAL A 29 29.82 20.69 -2.90
N ALA A 30 30.54 20.35 -1.82
CA ALA A 30 30.82 21.27 -0.72
C ALA A 30 31.72 22.45 -1.13
N ASN A 31 32.66 22.21 -2.03
CA ASN A 31 33.56 23.24 -2.57
C ASN A 31 32.77 24.28 -3.43
N VAL A 32 31.63 23.88 -4.04
CA VAL A 32 30.82 24.78 -4.90
C VAL A 32 29.68 25.41 -4.11
N LEU A 33 28.93 24.63 -3.30
CA LEU A 33 27.68 25.05 -2.66
C LEU A 33 27.83 25.27 -1.14
N GLY A 34 28.98 24.92 -0.55
CA GLY A 34 29.20 24.90 0.89
C GLY A 34 28.76 23.59 1.55
N THR A 35 29.42 23.23 2.64
CA THR A 35 29.31 21.93 3.32
C THR A 35 27.87 21.60 3.77
N ILE A 36 27.17 22.56 4.36
CA ILE A 36 25.80 22.35 4.86
C ILE A 36 24.84 22.01 3.72
N VAL A 37 24.93 22.73 2.61
CA VAL A 37 24.06 22.53 1.43
C VAL A 37 24.38 21.20 0.75
N ALA A 38 25.68 20.83 0.66
CA ALA A 38 26.11 19.55 0.12
C ALA A 38 25.47 18.38 0.89
N TYR A 39 25.60 18.36 2.22
CA TYR A 39 24.97 17.33 3.05
C TYR A 39 23.43 17.37 2.96
N LEU A 40 22.81 18.54 2.96
CA LEU A 40 21.37 18.66 2.82
C LEU A 40 20.86 17.98 1.54
N PHE A 41 21.50 18.19 0.41
CA PHE A 41 21.07 17.60 -0.86
C PHE A 41 21.42 16.11 -0.96
N ILE A 42 22.66 15.74 -0.63
CA ILE A 42 23.12 14.35 -0.75
C ILE A 42 22.41 13.42 0.24
N CYS A 43 22.07 13.87 1.45
CA CYS A 43 21.23 13.09 2.37
C CYS A 43 19.86 12.77 1.77
N GLY A 44 19.20 13.75 1.14
CA GLY A 44 17.88 13.58 0.55
C GLY A 44 17.88 12.68 -0.68
N ILE A 45 18.89 12.77 -1.56
CA ILE A 45 18.93 12.00 -2.81
C ILE A 45 19.63 10.64 -2.69
N ALA A 46 20.50 10.45 -1.68
CA ALA A 46 21.31 9.24 -1.56
C ALA A 46 21.21 8.55 -0.20
N PHE A 47 21.62 9.16 0.91
CA PHE A 47 21.84 8.44 2.18
C PHE A 47 20.53 7.98 2.83
N ILE A 48 19.49 8.81 2.88
CA ILE A 48 18.19 8.43 3.44
C ILE A 48 17.50 7.37 2.59
N PRO A 49 17.39 7.51 1.25
CA PRO A 49 16.90 6.44 0.39
C PRO A 49 17.72 5.14 0.51
N ALA A 50 19.04 5.21 0.58
CA ALA A 50 19.89 4.03 0.75
C ALA A 50 19.63 3.30 2.07
N PHE A 51 19.47 4.03 3.19
CA PHE A 51 19.08 3.46 4.47
C PHE A 51 17.74 2.74 4.38
N ALA A 52 16.74 3.42 3.83
CA ALA A 52 15.38 2.88 3.73
C ALA A 52 15.32 1.62 2.85
N MET A 53 16.00 1.64 1.71
CA MET A 53 16.08 0.47 0.82
C MET A 53 16.80 -0.70 1.50
N ALA A 54 17.94 -0.46 2.15
CA ALA A 54 18.67 -1.49 2.88
C ALA A 54 17.83 -2.09 4.01
N PHE A 55 17.03 -1.26 4.71
CA PHE A 55 16.14 -1.69 5.77
C PHE A 55 14.98 -2.56 5.25
N VAL A 56 14.32 -2.13 4.18
CA VAL A 56 13.25 -2.92 3.54
C VAL A 56 13.81 -4.24 3.00
N TYR A 57 14.92 -4.17 2.28
CA TYR A 57 15.55 -5.33 1.67
C TYR A 57 15.97 -6.39 2.70
N SER A 58 16.74 -5.99 3.72
CA SER A 58 17.16 -6.91 4.78
C SER A 58 15.99 -7.49 5.56
N THR A 59 14.93 -6.69 5.75
CA THR A 59 13.69 -7.15 6.37
C THR A 59 12.99 -8.23 5.52
N LEU A 60 12.87 -8.02 4.21
CA LEU A 60 12.25 -8.98 3.29
C LEU A 60 13.03 -10.29 3.19
N LEU A 61 14.37 -10.23 3.18
CA LEU A 61 15.23 -11.44 3.21
C LEU A 61 15.03 -12.28 4.47
N LEU A 62 14.78 -11.63 5.60
CA LEU A 62 14.55 -12.29 6.89
C LEU A 62 13.06 -12.59 7.13
N ASP A 63 12.19 -12.26 6.17
CA ASP A 63 10.76 -12.45 6.35
C ASP A 63 10.40 -13.93 6.40
N LYS A 64 9.68 -14.30 7.46
CA LYS A 64 9.14 -15.63 7.64
C LYS A 64 7.64 -15.56 7.48
N ARG A 65 7.15 -16.25 6.48
CA ARG A 65 5.71 -16.39 6.25
C ARG A 65 5.01 -16.91 7.51
N VAL A 66 3.87 -16.34 7.85
CA VAL A 66 2.97 -16.91 8.85
C VAL A 66 2.40 -18.21 8.29
N ARG A 67 2.64 -19.32 9.01
CA ARG A 67 2.04 -20.60 8.69
C ARG A 67 0.60 -20.58 9.19
N LYS A 68 -0.35 -20.45 8.26
CA LYS A 68 -1.78 -20.39 8.57
C LYS A 68 -2.24 -21.65 9.26
N LYS A 69 -3.04 -21.51 10.33
CA LYS A 69 -3.64 -22.62 11.03
C LYS A 69 -4.67 -23.31 10.12
N GLU A 70 -4.65 -24.62 10.12
CA GLU A 70 -5.77 -25.40 9.60
C GLU A 70 -6.94 -25.26 10.58
N MET A 71 -8.07 -24.83 10.08
CA MET A 71 -9.29 -24.65 10.87
C MET A 71 -10.39 -25.52 10.26
N VAL A 72 -11.02 -26.32 11.08
CA VAL A 72 -12.14 -27.17 10.67
C VAL A 72 -13.39 -26.33 10.35
N LYS A 73 -13.60 -25.26 11.13
CA LYS A 73 -14.71 -24.32 10.93
C LYS A 73 -14.16 -22.90 10.87
N LEU A 74 -14.50 -22.18 9.80
CA LEU A 74 -14.16 -20.77 9.66
C LEU A 74 -15.20 -19.88 10.35
N PRO A 75 -14.79 -18.75 10.98
CA PRO A 75 -15.73 -17.84 11.62
C PRO A 75 -16.64 -17.15 10.59
N PRO A 76 -17.86 -16.78 10.99
CA PRO A 76 -18.70 -15.97 10.13
C PRO A 76 -18.13 -14.56 9.94
N ILE A 77 -18.37 -13.97 8.76
CA ILE A 77 -17.83 -12.67 8.35
C ILE A 77 -18.91 -11.77 7.74
N THR A 78 -18.77 -10.44 7.92
CA THR A 78 -19.52 -9.44 7.16
C THR A 78 -18.58 -8.69 6.22
N ILE A 79 -18.95 -8.63 4.95
CA ILE A 79 -18.27 -7.85 3.91
C ILE A 79 -19.01 -6.54 3.72
N LEU A 80 -18.30 -5.41 3.81
CA LEU A 80 -18.83 -4.07 3.55
C LEU A 80 -18.24 -3.53 2.25
N ILE A 81 -19.11 -3.08 1.35
CA ILE A 81 -18.76 -2.50 0.05
C ILE A 81 -19.36 -1.10 -0.01
N ALA A 82 -18.53 -0.06 0.08
CA ALA A 82 -18.99 1.31 -0.18
C ALA A 82 -18.99 1.57 -1.69
N ALA A 83 -20.14 1.96 -2.23
CA ALA A 83 -20.32 2.20 -3.66
C ALA A 83 -20.88 3.60 -3.93
N TYR A 84 -20.28 4.33 -4.89
CA TYR A 84 -20.78 5.61 -5.38
C TYR A 84 -20.47 5.78 -6.86
N ASN A 85 -21.49 5.69 -7.73
CA ASN A 85 -21.37 5.74 -9.19
C ASN A 85 -20.41 4.66 -9.75
N GLU A 86 -20.67 3.41 -9.39
CA GLU A 86 -19.86 2.24 -9.74
C GLU A 86 -20.58 1.25 -10.66
N GLN A 87 -21.48 1.74 -11.52
CA GLN A 87 -22.26 0.89 -12.43
C GLN A 87 -21.39 0.03 -13.35
N SER A 88 -20.16 0.44 -13.66
CA SER A 88 -19.24 -0.28 -14.55
C SER A 88 -18.50 -1.45 -13.87
N SER A 89 -18.43 -1.47 -12.54
CA SER A 89 -17.53 -2.34 -11.78
C SER A 89 -18.24 -3.21 -10.75
N ILE A 90 -19.30 -2.71 -10.12
CA ILE A 90 -19.95 -3.34 -8.97
C ILE A 90 -20.35 -4.80 -9.21
N LEU A 91 -20.87 -5.15 -10.38
CA LEU A 91 -21.26 -6.53 -10.69
C LEU A 91 -20.05 -7.48 -10.71
N ASN A 92 -18.90 -7.02 -11.24
CA ASN A 92 -17.68 -7.81 -11.25
C ASN A 92 -17.19 -8.08 -9.82
N THR A 93 -17.29 -7.09 -8.94
CA THR A 93 -16.96 -7.22 -7.51
C THR A 93 -17.88 -8.26 -6.86
N LEU A 94 -19.21 -8.15 -7.02
CA LEU A 94 -20.18 -9.08 -6.44
C LEU A 94 -20.00 -10.51 -6.97
N HIS A 95 -19.79 -10.69 -8.28
CA HIS A 95 -19.51 -12.01 -8.86
C HIS A 95 -18.20 -12.60 -8.33
N SER A 96 -17.17 -11.79 -8.11
CA SER A 96 -15.89 -12.27 -7.55
C SER A 96 -16.03 -12.72 -6.09
N ILE A 97 -16.93 -12.12 -5.32
CA ILE A 97 -17.26 -12.54 -3.96
C ILE A 97 -18.04 -13.85 -4.01
N GLU A 98 -19.08 -13.94 -4.86
CA GLU A 98 -19.90 -15.15 -5.01
C GLU A 98 -19.06 -16.36 -5.45
N ALA A 99 -18.00 -16.13 -6.24
CA ALA A 99 -17.08 -17.16 -6.69
C ALA A 99 -16.10 -17.65 -5.60
N GLN A 100 -16.05 -17.04 -4.41
CA GLN A 100 -15.18 -17.49 -3.33
C GLN A 100 -15.71 -18.81 -2.73
N GLU A 101 -14.76 -19.70 -2.39
CA GLU A 101 -15.02 -20.90 -1.64
C GLU A 101 -14.68 -20.66 -0.16
N TYR A 102 -15.62 -20.10 0.58
CA TYR A 102 -15.47 -19.83 2.01
C TYR A 102 -16.44 -20.72 2.82
N ALA A 103 -15.91 -21.52 3.73
CA ALA A 103 -16.68 -22.51 4.48
C ALA A 103 -17.48 -21.93 5.67
N GLY A 104 -17.35 -20.65 5.97
CA GLY A 104 -18.10 -19.94 7.00
C GLY A 104 -19.32 -19.20 6.41
N GLU A 105 -20.18 -18.70 7.28
CA GLU A 105 -21.29 -17.82 6.89
C GLU A 105 -20.74 -16.45 6.42
N VAL A 106 -21.30 -15.90 5.34
CA VAL A 106 -20.93 -14.61 4.78
C VAL A 106 -22.14 -13.73 4.59
N GLU A 107 -22.11 -12.58 5.23
CA GLU A 107 -23.04 -11.48 4.98
C GLU A 107 -22.32 -10.44 4.10
N VAL A 108 -22.95 -9.97 3.04
CA VAL A 108 -22.43 -8.92 2.15
C VAL A 108 -23.37 -7.73 2.19
N ILE A 109 -22.87 -6.58 2.62
CA ILE A 109 -23.64 -5.33 2.68
C ILE A 109 -23.06 -4.34 1.70
N VAL A 110 -23.78 -4.03 0.65
CA VAL A 110 -23.45 -2.93 -0.27
C VAL A 110 -24.02 -1.63 0.30
N CYS A 111 -23.17 -0.69 0.62
CA CYS A 111 -23.54 0.63 1.11
C CYS A 111 -23.47 1.63 -0.06
N ASN A 112 -24.62 1.82 -0.73
CA ASN A 112 -24.76 2.76 -1.83
C ASN A 112 -24.86 4.18 -1.30
N ASP A 113 -23.82 4.99 -1.49
CA ASP A 113 -23.66 6.35 -0.94
C ASP A 113 -24.32 7.42 -1.83
N GLY A 114 -25.58 7.21 -2.20
CA GLY A 114 -26.37 8.16 -3.00
C GLY A 114 -25.93 8.22 -4.47
N SER A 115 -25.64 7.07 -5.09
CA SER A 115 -25.31 7.00 -6.52
C SER A 115 -26.41 7.58 -7.39
N LYS A 116 -26.01 8.23 -8.49
CA LYS A 116 -26.90 8.84 -9.48
C LYS A 116 -26.97 8.05 -10.79
N ASP A 117 -26.17 7.02 -10.90
CA ASP A 117 -26.11 6.09 -12.03
C ASP A 117 -26.90 4.80 -11.73
N LEU A 118 -26.70 3.75 -12.51
CA LEU A 118 -27.39 2.48 -12.36
C LEU A 118 -26.86 1.60 -11.22
N THR A 119 -25.92 2.05 -10.39
CA THR A 119 -25.28 1.24 -9.33
C THR A 119 -26.30 0.56 -8.41
N SER A 120 -27.25 1.32 -7.85
CA SER A 120 -28.29 0.79 -6.95
C SER A 120 -29.14 -0.26 -7.66
N ASN A 121 -29.64 0.04 -8.86
CA ASN A 121 -30.49 -0.88 -9.63
C ASN A 121 -29.75 -2.19 -9.96
N LEU A 122 -28.47 -2.14 -10.32
CA LEU A 122 -27.66 -3.31 -10.61
C LEU A 122 -27.50 -4.21 -9.37
N VAL A 123 -27.27 -3.60 -8.19
CA VAL A 123 -27.16 -4.36 -6.93
C VAL A 123 -28.51 -4.98 -6.55
N HIS A 124 -29.63 -4.24 -6.64
CA HIS A 124 -30.96 -4.79 -6.39
C HIS A 124 -31.26 -5.95 -7.33
N ASN A 125 -30.93 -5.82 -8.63
CA ASN A 125 -31.13 -6.90 -9.61
C ASN A 125 -30.26 -8.12 -9.27
N PHE A 126 -29.00 -7.91 -8.88
CA PHE A 126 -28.11 -8.99 -8.42
C PHE A 126 -28.73 -9.73 -7.22
N ILE A 127 -29.25 -8.99 -6.24
CA ILE A 127 -29.84 -9.57 -5.04
C ILE A 127 -31.13 -10.34 -5.38
N ASN A 128 -31.96 -9.85 -6.26
CA ASN A 128 -33.30 -10.42 -6.50
C ASN A 128 -33.31 -11.54 -7.55
N TYR A 129 -32.46 -11.46 -8.57
CA TYR A 129 -32.61 -12.33 -9.77
C TYR A 129 -31.50 -13.38 -9.92
N ILE A 130 -30.39 -13.33 -9.15
CA ILE A 130 -29.41 -14.40 -9.21
C ILE A 130 -29.90 -15.61 -8.41
N PRO A 131 -30.13 -16.78 -9.09
CA PRO A 131 -30.58 -17.99 -8.41
C PRO A 131 -29.46 -18.59 -7.56
N HIS A 132 -29.84 -19.26 -6.46
CA HIS A 132 -28.94 -20.04 -5.60
C HIS A 132 -27.70 -19.29 -5.11
N LYS A 133 -27.86 -18.03 -4.64
CA LYS A 133 -26.77 -17.29 -4.02
C LYS A 133 -26.16 -18.05 -2.84
N LYS A 134 -24.85 -18.10 -2.80
CA LYS A 134 -24.11 -18.78 -1.74
C LYS A 134 -24.11 -18.00 -0.41
N TYR A 135 -24.21 -16.66 -0.51
CA TYR A 135 -24.07 -15.74 0.62
C TYR A 135 -25.30 -14.85 0.80
N ASP A 136 -25.44 -14.24 1.99
CA ASP A 136 -26.52 -13.30 2.33
C ASP A 136 -26.17 -11.88 1.87
N TYR A 137 -26.84 -11.39 0.83
CA TYR A 137 -26.60 -10.07 0.25
C TYR A 137 -27.67 -9.07 0.67
N LYS A 138 -27.21 -7.87 1.06
CA LYS A 138 -28.06 -6.73 1.44
C LYS A 138 -27.55 -5.46 0.79
N ILE A 139 -28.43 -4.50 0.56
CA ILE A 139 -28.07 -3.15 0.12
C ILE A 139 -28.65 -2.13 1.09
N ILE A 140 -27.89 -1.07 1.34
CA ILE A 140 -28.29 0.12 2.08
C ILE A 140 -28.22 1.29 1.11
N ASP A 141 -29.36 1.85 0.72
CA ASP A 141 -29.42 3.06 -0.10
C ASP A 141 -29.41 4.30 0.78
N ILE A 142 -28.28 5.02 0.78
CA ILE A 142 -28.09 6.27 1.50
C ILE A 142 -28.56 7.41 0.61
N LEU A 143 -29.57 8.16 1.03
CA LEU A 143 -30.23 9.19 0.21
C LEU A 143 -29.29 10.32 -0.25
N LYS A 144 -28.30 10.68 0.57
CA LYS A 144 -27.35 11.77 0.29
C LYS A 144 -25.93 11.29 0.46
N ASN A 145 -25.10 11.53 -0.55
CA ASN A 145 -23.69 11.21 -0.48
C ASN A 145 -23.04 11.83 0.76
N GLY A 146 -22.50 10.99 1.62
CA GLY A 146 -21.81 11.33 2.85
C GLY A 146 -20.33 10.98 2.84
N GLY A 147 -19.86 10.36 1.75
CA GLY A 147 -18.49 9.86 1.55
C GLY A 147 -18.30 8.44 2.07
N LYS A 148 -17.22 7.80 1.60
CA LYS A 148 -16.89 6.39 1.85
C LYS A 148 -16.92 6.02 3.34
N SER A 149 -16.35 6.85 4.21
CA SER A 149 -16.34 6.64 5.67
C SER A 149 -17.76 6.54 6.23
N ASN A 150 -18.66 7.43 5.79
CA ASN A 150 -20.05 7.42 6.25
C ASN A 150 -20.76 6.14 5.81
N ALA A 151 -20.59 5.74 4.55
CA ALA A 151 -21.18 4.52 4.00
C ALA A 151 -20.71 3.28 4.77
N LEU A 152 -19.40 3.12 4.97
CA LEU A 152 -18.82 2.02 5.73
C LEU A 152 -19.29 2.00 7.19
N ASN A 153 -19.39 3.16 7.86
CA ASN A 153 -19.87 3.24 9.24
C ASN A 153 -21.37 2.89 9.35
N GLN A 154 -22.19 3.20 8.36
CA GLN A 154 -23.58 2.73 8.33
C GLN A 154 -23.65 1.22 8.15
N GLY A 155 -22.87 0.64 7.23
CA GLY A 155 -22.76 -0.80 7.08
C GLY A 155 -22.26 -1.50 8.36
N LEU A 156 -21.27 -0.91 9.05
CA LEU A 156 -20.76 -1.44 10.32
C LEU A 156 -21.84 -1.55 11.41
N LYS A 157 -22.72 -0.57 11.51
CA LYS A 157 -23.83 -0.59 12.48
C LYS A 157 -24.79 -1.74 12.22
N LEU A 158 -25.01 -2.09 10.97
CA LEU A 158 -25.96 -3.14 10.54
C LEU A 158 -25.28 -4.52 10.39
N SER A 159 -23.96 -4.59 10.46
CA SER A 159 -23.21 -5.84 10.31
C SER A 159 -23.56 -6.82 11.42
N LYS A 160 -23.79 -8.08 11.04
CA LYS A 160 -24.18 -9.16 11.96
C LYS A 160 -22.98 -9.77 12.69
N TYR A 161 -21.82 -9.90 12.01
CA TYR A 161 -20.70 -10.70 12.49
C TYR A 161 -19.54 -9.86 13.03
N ASP A 162 -18.66 -10.52 13.84
CA ASP A 162 -17.55 -9.84 14.53
C ASP A 162 -16.31 -9.64 13.66
N LYS A 163 -16.28 -10.22 12.48
CA LYS A 163 -15.21 -10.04 11.51
C LYS A 163 -15.73 -9.20 10.35
N ILE A 164 -15.16 -8.03 10.18
CA ILE A 164 -15.58 -7.07 9.14
C ILE A 164 -14.51 -7.03 8.06
N ILE A 165 -14.92 -7.30 6.82
CA ILE A 165 -14.06 -7.15 5.64
C ILE A 165 -14.54 -5.94 4.83
N THR A 166 -13.61 -5.09 4.40
CA THR A 166 -13.91 -4.03 3.42
C THR A 166 -13.41 -4.44 2.05
N ILE A 167 -14.20 -4.16 1.02
CA ILE A 167 -13.83 -4.33 -0.40
C ILE A 167 -14.30 -3.10 -1.16
N ASP A 168 -13.43 -2.51 -2.01
CA ASP A 168 -13.84 -1.42 -2.89
C ASP A 168 -14.75 -1.94 -4.00
N ALA A 169 -15.72 -1.13 -4.42
CA ALA A 169 -16.73 -1.50 -5.41
C ALA A 169 -16.18 -1.71 -6.84
N ASP A 170 -14.91 -1.38 -7.07
CA ASP A 170 -14.16 -1.59 -8.31
C ASP A 170 -13.09 -2.70 -8.22
N SER A 171 -13.12 -3.47 -7.13
CA SER A 171 -12.11 -4.48 -6.82
C SER A 171 -12.66 -5.89 -6.97
N THR A 172 -11.86 -6.81 -7.53
CA THR A 172 -12.22 -8.21 -7.76
C THR A 172 -11.30 -9.15 -6.98
N LEU A 173 -11.89 -10.03 -6.18
CA LEU A 173 -11.16 -10.98 -5.36
C LEU A 173 -10.53 -12.09 -6.21
N HIS A 174 -9.29 -12.44 -5.92
CA HIS A 174 -8.68 -13.66 -6.40
C HIS A 174 -9.24 -14.88 -5.65
N THR A 175 -9.24 -16.05 -6.30
CA THR A 175 -9.69 -17.31 -5.69
C THR A 175 -8.99 -17.57 -4.35
N GLY A 176 -9.76 -17.89 -3.31
CA GLY A 176 -9.26 -18.16 -1.97
C GLY A 176 -8.83 -16.93 -1.15
N ALA A 177 -9.10 -15.71 -1.63
CA ALA A 177 -8.73 -14.48 -0.93
C ALA A 177 -9.43 -14.34 0.43
N LEU A 178 -10.73 -14.69 0.52
CA LEU A 178 -11.48 -14.64 1.78
C LEU A 178 -10.93 -15.63 2.80
N ASP A 179 -10.73 -16.88 2.39
CA ASP A 179 -10.14 -17.91 3.25
C ASP A 179 -8.75 -17.50 3.76
N SER A 180 -7.93 -16.96 2.87
CA SER A 180 -6.58 -16.49 3.17
C SER A 180 -6.56 -15.43 4.26
N ILE A 181 -7.32 -14.34 4.07
CA ILE A 181 -7.27 -13.18 4.99
C ILE A 181 -7.84 -13.51 6.37
N VAL A 182 -8.89 -14.33 6.42
CA VAL A 182 -9.51 -14.77 7.67
C VAL A 182 -8.55 -15.69 8.44
N ARG A 183 -7.98 -16.72 7.80
CA ARG A 183 -7.00 -17.61 8.45
C ARG A 183 -5.77 -16.83 8.93
N THR A 184 -5.35 -15.80 8.22
CA THR A 184 -4.24 -14.97 8.67
C THR A 184 -4.59 -14.22 9.94
N LEU A 185 -5.78 -13.58 10.02
CA LEU A 185 -6.23 -12.91 11.24
C LEU A 185 -6.32 -13.86 12.43
N GLU A 186 -6.87 -15.05 12.23
CA GLU A 186 -7.03 -16.06 13.28
C GLU A 186 -5.70 -16.76 13.68
N THR A 187 -4.69 -16.72 12.82
CA THR A 187 -3.36 -17.29 13.09
C THR A 187 -2.45 -16.31 13.82
N CYS A 188 -2.60 -15.02 13.55
CA CYS A 188 -1.80 -13.98 14.18
C CYS A 188 -2.06 -13.89 15.70
N SER A 189 -1.29 -13.06 16.39
CA SER A 189 -1.48 -12.85 17.83
C SER A 189 -2.88 -12.25 18.12
N GLU A 190 -3.38 -12.47 19.32
CA GLU A 190 -4.65 -11.87 19.77
C GLU A 190 -4.64 -10.34 19.66
N ASN A 191 -3.45 -9.73 19.79
CA ASN A 191 -3.26 -8.28 19.64
C ASN A 191 -3.38 -7.81 18.17
N THR A 192 -3.37 -8.72 17.19
CA THR A 192 -3.62 -8.40 15.79
C THR A 192 -5.11 -8.17 15.58
N VAL A 193 -5.48 -6.95 15.20
CA VAL A 193 -6.88 -6.53 15.08
C VAL A 193 -7.31 -6.23 13.66
N ALA A 194 -6.34 -6.12 12.75
CA ALA A 194 -6.59 -5.92 11.32
C ALA A 194 -5.55 -6.64 10.46
N VAL A 195 -5.95 -7.08 9.29
CA VAL A 195 -5.07 -7.64 8.26
C VAL A 195 -5.41 -7.00 6.92
N ALA A 196 -4.41 -6.42 6.27
CA ALA A 196 -4.53 -5.90 4.91
C ALA A 196 -4.23 -7.00 3.89
N GLY A 197 -5.00 -7.09 2.82
CA GLY A 197 -4.68 -7.94 1.68
C GLY A 197 -3.66 -7.33 0.73
N THR A 198 -3.30 -8.06 -0.31
CA THR A 198 -2.42 -7.63 -1.40
C THR A 198 -3.24 -7.13 -2.57
N ILE A 199 -2.97 -5.92 -3.03
CA ILE A 199 -3.65 -5.33 -4.18
C ILE A 199 -2.74 -5.46 -5.41
N LEU A 200 -3.29 -5.98 -6.51
CA LEU A 200 -2.64 -6.06 -7.81
C LEU A 200 -3.43 -5.27 -8.86
N VAL A 201 -2.73 -4.82 -9.89
CA VAL A 201 -3.34 -4.04 -10.97
C VAL A 201 -3.97 -4.96 -12.02
N ASN A 202 -5.25 -4.73 -12.31
CA ASN A 202 -6.02 -5.47 -13.30
C ASN A 202 -5.79 -4.93 -14.73
N ASN A 203 -5.91 -3.63 -14.93
CA ASN A 203 -5.88 -2.97 -16.25
C ASN A 203 -4.46 -2.58 -16.74
N TYR A 204 -3.40 -3.26 -16.29
CA TYR A 204 -2.00 -2.88 -16.59
C TYR A 204 -1.65 -2.88 -18.09
N LYS A 205 -2.42 -3.57 -18.93
CA LYS A 205 -2.20 -3.62 -20.40
C LYS A 205 -2.68 -2.41 -21.18
N LYS A 206 -3.46 -1.53 -20.57
CA LYS A 206 -4.14 -0.41 -21.23
C LYS A 206 -3.17 0.59 -21.88
N ASN A 207 -2.15 1.02 -21.13
CA ASN A 207 -1.15 1.98 -21.62
C ASN A 207 0.13 1.95 -20.77
N LEU A 208 1.11 2.81 -21.08
CA LEU A 208 2.37 2.89 -20.36
C LEU A 208 2.18 3.26 -18.89
N LEU A 209 1.28 4.21 -18.58
CA LEU A 209 1.01 4.64 -17.20
C LEU A 209 0.48 3.48 -16.34
N THR A 210 -0.43 2.67 -16.84
CA THR A 210 -0.95 1.50 -16.12
C THR A 210 0.10 0.40 -15.98
N ARG A 211 1.02 0.24 -16.96
CA ARG A 211 2.17 -0.67 -16.88
C ARG A 211 3.17 -0.27 -15.80
N ILE A 212 3.42 1.03 -15.63
CA ILE A 212 4.28 1.57 -14.57
C ILE A 212 3.63 1.32 -13.21
N GLN A 213 2.32 1.59 -13.07
CA GLN A 213 1.59 1.38 -11.83
C GLN A 213 1.53 -0.10 -11.41
N GLN A 214 1.55 -1.06 -12.34
CA GLN A 214 1.68 -2.48 -11.99
C GLN A 214 2.96 -2.74 -11.16
N TRP A 215 4.08 -2.13 -11.54
CA TRP A 215 5.34 -2.28 -10.83
C TRP A 215 5.34 -1.54 -9.49
N ASP A 216 4.73 -0.37 -9.43
CA ASP A 216 4.53 0.38 -8.19
C ASP A 216 3.72 -0.43 -7.16
N TYR A 217 2.60 -1.02 -7.57
CA TYR A 217 1.79 -1.84 -6.67
C TYR A 217 2.52 -3.09 -6.20
N LEU A 218 3.32 -3.70 -7.06
CA LEU A 218 4.05 -4.92 -6.74
C LEU A 218 5.31 -4.65 -5.90
N LEU A 219 6.15 -3.72 -6.35
CA LEU A 219 7.47 -3.44 -5.73
C LEU A 219 7.40 -2.33 -4.67
N GLY A 220 6.65 -1.27 -4.92
CA GLY A 220 6.53 -0.14 -4.00
C GLY A 220 5.55 -0.42 -2.86
N ILE A 221 4.34 -0.86 -3.16
CA ILE A 221 3.29 -1.00 -2.15
C ILE A 221 3.34 -2.37 -1.45
N SER A 222 3.25 -3.48 -2.21
CA SER A 222 3.13 -4.81 -1.60
C SER A 222 4.39 -5.23 -0.85
N SER A 223 5.59 -4.97 -1.39
CA SER A 223 6.84 -5.33 -0.71
C SER A 223 7.07 -4.53 0.56
N VAL A 224 6.76 -3.23 0.54
CA VAL A 224 6.89 -2.37 1.73
C VAL A 224 5.90 -2.79 2.82
N LYS A 225 4.64 -3.10 2.48
CA LYS A 225 3.67 -3.64 3.44
C LYS A 225 4.10 -4.98 4.02
N GLN A 226 4.66 -5.87 3.21
CA GLN A 226 5.24 -7.13 3.68
C GLN A 226 6.38 -6.88 4.67
N ALA A 227 7.27 -5.93 4.39
CA ALA A 227 8.34 -5.53 5.31
C ALA A 227 7.78 -4.94 6.62
N GLN A 228 6.80 -4.04 6.55
CA GLN A 228 6.12 -3.46 7.70
C GLN A 228 5.43 -4.53 8.56
N SER A 229 4.77 -5.48 7.92
CA SER A 229 4.08 -6.61 8.56
C SER A 229 5.03 -7.47 9.41
N SER A 230 6.29 -7.60 8.99
CA SER A 230 7.33 -8.29 9.78
C SER A 230 7.57 -7.69 11.16
N TYR A 231 7.09 -6.47 11.38
CA TYR A 231 7.15 -5.74 12.66
C TYR A 231 5.78 -5.49 13.28
N ASN A 232 4.76 -6.23 12.81
CA ASN A 232 3.37 -6.18 13.28
C ASN A 232 2.74 -4.77 13.14
N GLY A 233 3.13 -4.02 12.12
CA GLY A 233 2.75 -2.63 12.01
C GLY A 233 2.57 -2.15 10.58
N THR A 234 1.81 -2.88 9.75
CA THR A 234 1.38 -2.34 8.45
C THR A 234 0.69 -1.00 8.64
N LEU A 235 1.21 0.04 7.98
CA LEU A 235 0.77 1.43 8.22
C LEU A 235 -0.58 1.76 7.57
N VAL A 236 -1.04 0.93 6.64
CA VAL A 236 -2.33 1.11 5.95
C VAL A 236 -3.01 -0.23 5.76
N ALA A 237 -4.07 -0.48 6.51
CA ALA A 237 -5.07 -1.51 6.20
C ALA A 237 -6.01 -0.89 5.15
N GLN A 238 -5.69 -1.07 3.87
CA GLN A 238 -6.35 -0.37 2.76
C GLN A 238 -7.82 -0.75 2.61
N GLY A 239 -8.63 0.23 2.23
CA GLY A 239 -10.07 0.05 2.01
C GLY A 239 -10.43 -0.94 0.91
N ALA A 240 -9.55 -1.14 -0.06
CA ALA A 240 -9.77 -2.03 -1.20
C ALA A 240 -9.88 -3.52 -0.81
N PHE A 241 -9.15 -3.96 0.23
CA PHE A 241 -9.29 -5.30 0.81
C PHE A 241 -8.58 -5.39 2.15
N SER A 242 -9.34 -5.41 3.24
CA SER A 242 -8.81 -5.58 4.60
C SER A 242 -9.87 -6.21 5.51
N ILE A 243 -9.42 -6.96 6.52
CA ILE A 243 -10.27 -7.51 7.57
C ILE A 243 -9.96 -6.87 8.92
N TYR A 244 -10.99 -6.68 9.74
CA TYR A 244 -10.92 -6.05 11.06
C TYR A 244 -11.72 -6.84 12.10
N LYS A 245 -11.30 -6.81 13.37
CA LYS A 245 -12.13 -7.19 14.50
C LYS A 245 -13.13 -6.06 14.79
N LYS A 246 -14.43 -6.35 14.75
CA LYS A 246 -15.52 -5.36 14.87
C LYS A 246 -15.46 -4.57 16.17
N ASP A 247 -15.22 -5.23 17.30
CA ASP A 247 -15.09 -4.60 18.61
C ASP A 247 -13.98 -3.54 18.63
N LYS A 248 -12.84 -3.84 18.02
CA LYS A 248 -11.69 -2.93 17.95
C LYS A 248 -11.91 -1.80 16.95
N LEU A 249 -12.62 -2.07 15.88
CA LEU A 249 -13.05 -1.05 14.92
C LEU A 249 -14.00 -0.05 15.56
N ILE A 250 -14.97 -0.51 16.36
CA ILE A 250 -15.89 0.34 17.13
C ILE A 250 -15.14 1.11 18.21
N GLU A 251 -14.19 0.49 18.94
CA GLU A 251 -13.39 1.11 20.00
C GLU A 251 -12.62 2.35 19.52
N VAL A 252 -12.17 2.36 18.26
CA VAL A 252 -11.47 3.52 17.68
C VAL A 252 -12.38 4.49 16.94
N GLY A 253 -13.70 4.27 16.97
CA GLY A 253 -14.73 5.13 16.38
C GLY A 253 -15.06 4.86 14.91
N GLY A 254 -14.67 3.69 14.38
CA GLY A 254 -14.89 3.33 12.98
C GLY A 254 -14.02 4.11 12.01
N TRP A 255 -14.49 4.28 10.77
CA TRP A 255 -13.79 5.06 9.75
C TRP A 255 -13.95 6.56 9.97
N PRO A 256 -12.85 7.31 10.17
CA PRO A 256 -12.93 8.75 10.41
C PRO A 256 -13.33 9.49 9.11
N LYS A 257 -13.98 10.65 9.26
CA LYS A 257 -14.35 11.50 8.14
C LYS A 257 -13.12 12.30 7.65
N THR A 258 -12.21 11.62 6.99
CA THR A 258 -10.96 12.15 6.43
C THR A 258 -10.80 11.69 4.98
N VAL A 259 -9.87 12.29 4.24
CA VAL A 259 -9.59 11.88 2.85
C VAL A 259 -8.87 10.53 2.81
N GLY A 260 -8.02 10.26 3.81
CA GLY A 260 -7.33 8.99 4.01
C GLY A 260 -7.93 8.21 5.18
N GLU A 261 -9.21 7.83 5.07
CA GLU A 261 -9.95 7.17 6.15
C GLU A 261 -9.29 5.86 6.61
N ASP A 262 -8.71 5.10 5.68
CA ASP A 262 -8.05 3.83 5.92
C ASP A 262 -6.70 3.99 6.62
N ILE A 263 -5.88 4.95 6.21
CA ILE A 263 -4.60 5.23 6.86
C ILE A 263 -4.81 5.81 8.26
N VAL A 264 -5.73 6.77 8.43
CA VAL A 264 -6.03 7.38 9.75
C VAL A 264 -6.62 6.34 10.70
N LEU A 265 -7.55 5.49 10.22
CA LEU A 265 -8.06 4.36 10.99
C LEU A 265 -6.93 3.44 11.45
N THR A 266 -6.05 3.05 10.53
CA THR A 266 -4.92 2.16 10.84
C THR A 266 -4.02 2.76 11.92
N TRP A 267 -3.73 4.06 11.83
CA TRP A 267 -2.91 4.75 12.84
C TRP A 267 -3.61 4.86 14.19
N ASN A 268 -4.94 5.03 14.22
CA ASN A 268 -5.71 4.99 15.46
C ASN A 268 -5.63 3.60 16.14
N LEU A 269 -5.66 2.52 15.37
CA LEU A 269 -5.43 1.16 15.89
C LEU A 269 -4.00 1.00 16.43
N LEU A 270 -3.00 1.45 15.66
CA LEU A 270 -1.60 1.41 16.08
C LEU A 270 -1.37 2.26 17.35
N LYS A 271 -2.00 3.42 17.48
CA LYS A 271 -1.96 4.28 18.67
C LYS A 271 -2.43 3.57 19.94
N LYS A 272 -3.45 2.72 19.82
CA LYS A 272 -3.95 1.85 20.90
C LYS A 272 -3.04 0.64 21.18
N LYS A 273 -1.88 0.55 20.55
CA LYS A 273 -0.90 -0.54 20.62
C LYS A 273 -1.37 -1.86 19.99
N TYR A 274 -2.42 -1.84 19.20
CA TYR A 274 -2.81 -2.99 18.40
C TYR A 274 -1.82 -3.26 17.27
N ASP A 275 -1.82 -4.49 16.79
CA ASP A 275 -1.00 -4.95 15.67
C ASP A 275 -1.86 -4.99 14.39
N VAL A 276 -1.27 -4.54 13.28
CA VAL A 276 -1.87 -4.61 11.95
C VAL A 276 -0.94 -5.41 11.06
N TYR A 277 -1.46 -6.47 10.46
CA TYR A 277 -0.68 -7.39 9.63
C TYR A 277 -0.97 -7.19 8.14
N HIS A 278 -0.15 -7.79 7.26
CA HIS A 278 -0.39 -7.85 5.82
C HIS A 278 -0.30 -9.29 5.33
N ASP A 279 -1.34 -9.75 4.65
CA ASP A 279 -1.38 -11.08 4.05
C ASP A 279 -1.01 -11.02 2.57
N THR A 280 0.11 -11.62 2.22
CA THR A 280 0.62 -11.68 0.85
C THR A 280 -0.17 -12.62 -0.06
N ASP A 281 -1.00 -13.51 0.49
CA ASP A 281 -1.78 -14.49 -0.25
C ASP A 281 -3.26 -14.10 -0.39
N ALA A 282 -3.73 -13.13 0.39
CA ALA A 282 -5.08 -12.56 0.27
C ALA A 282 -5.08 -11.49 -0.83
N ILE A 283 -5.34 -11.90 -2.07
CA ILE A 283 -5.10 -11.08 -3.26
C ILE A 283 -6.41 -10.52 -3.83
N VAL A 284 -6.39 -9.25 -4.19
CA VAL A 284 -7.44 -8.53 -4.89
C VAL A 284 -6.87 -7.79 -6.09
N PHE A 285 -7.63 -7.69 -7.15
CA PHE A 285 -7.31 -6.90 -8.34
C PHE A 285 -8.14 -5.64 -8.38
N THR A 286 -7.53 -4.50 -8.67
CA THR A 286 -8.20 -3.20 -8.86
C THR A 286 -7.77 -2.54 -10.15
N ASN A 287 -8.57 -1.63 -10.66
CA ASN A 287 -8.20 -0.81 -11.79
C ASN A 287 -7.46 0.44 -11.32
N VAL A 288 -6.38 0.77 -12.01
CA VAL A 288 -5.59 1.97 -11.72
C VAL A 288 -5.88 3.06 -12.75
N PRO A 289 -5.63 4.34 -12.43
CA PRO A 289 -5.79 5.46 -13.34
C PRO A 289 -5.14 5.23 -14.71
N GLU A 290 -5.88 5.49 -15.78
CA GLU A 290 -5.42 5.33 -17.17
C GLU A 290 -4.85 6.64 -17.77
N ASN A 291 -5.06 7.77 -17.10
CA ASN A 291 -4.50 9.06 -17.50
C ASN A 291 -3.82 9.78 -16.33
N TYR A 292 -2.87 10.67 -16.66
CA TYR A 292 -2.06 11.36 -15.66
C TYR A 292 -2.87 12.24 -14.71
N LYS A 293 -3.95 12.87 -15.18
CA LYS A 293 -4.81 13.71 -14.35
C LYS A 293 -5.45 12.90 -13.21
N GLN A 294 -6.03 11.74 -13.52
CA GLN A 294 -6.62 10.84 -12.51
C GLN A 294 -5.54 10.30 -11.56
N TYR A 295 -4.37 9.89 -12.11
CA TYR A 295 -3.22 9.45 -11.32
C TYR A 295 -2.78 10.53 -10.33
N PHE A 296 -2.59 11.77 -10.79
CA PHE A 296 -2.21 12.92 -9.96
C PHE A 296 -3.19 13.12 -8.79
N TYR A 297 -4.50 13.16 -9.07
CA TYR A 297 -5.50 13.35 -8.00
C TYR A 297 -5.57 12.17 -7.04
N GLN A 298 -5.37 10.94 -7.51
CA GLN A 298 -5.29 9.76 -6.63
C GLN A 298 -4.09 9.86 -5.69
N ARG A 299 -2.90 10.17 -6.20
CA ARG A 299 -1.67 10.30 -5.40
C ARG A 299 -1.71 11.48 -4.44
N LYS A 300 -2.22 12.62 -4.88
CA LYS A 300 -2.47 13.78 -4.01
C LYS A 300 -3.41 13.43 -2.84
N ARG A 301 -4.46 12.67 -3.10
CA ARG A 301 -5.35 12.18 -2.05
C ARG A 301 -4.61 11.29 -1.04
N TRP A 302 -3.74 10.39 -1.50
CA TRP A 302 -2.94 9.52 -0.62
C TRP A 302 -1.95 10.32 0.23
N SER A 303 -1.23 11.28 -0.37
CA SER A 303 -0.33 12.18 0.38
C SER A 303 -1.08 12.99 1.44
N ARG A 304 -2.24 13.53 1.09
CA ARG A 304 -3.09 14.24 2.04
C ARG A 304 -3.53 13.33 3.19
N GLY A 305 -3.94 12.09 2.89
CA GLY A 305 -4.32 11.10 3.91
C GLY A 305 -3.17 10.80 4.86
N LEU A 306 -1.93 10.71 4.36
CA LEU A 306 -0.74 10.55 5.20
C LEU A 306 -0.52 11.75 6.14
N VAL A 307 -0.66 12.97 5.65
CA VAL A 307 -0.57 14.18 6.49
C VAL A 307 -1.68 14.21 7.55
N GLU A 308 -2.90 13.80 7.20
CA GLU A 308 -4.02 13.67 8.14
C GLU A 308 -3.71 12.63 9.23
N ALA A 309 -3.07 11.51 8.88
CA ALA A 309 -2.64 10.47 9.83
C ALA A 309 -1.58 11.00 10.81
N PHE A 310 -0.58 11.73 10.34
CA PHE A 310 0.41 12.39 11.21
C PHE A 310 -0.25 13.38 12.19
N LYS A 311 -1.21 14.17 11.72
CA LYS A 311 -1.95 15.12 12.55
C LYS A 311 -2.83 14.44 13.59
N SER A 312 -3.44 13.29 13.24
CA SER A 312 -4.33 12.55 14.16
C SER A 312 -3.60 11.75 15.24
N SER A 313 -2.35 11.37 14.97
CA SER A 313 -1.59 10.46 15.85
C SER A 313 -0.10 10.83 15.91
N PRO A 314 0.24 12.09 16.29
CA PRO A 314 1.63 12.56 16.31
C PRO A 314 2.50 11.81 17.32
N GLU A 315 1.91 11.24 18.35
CA GLU A 315 2.62 10.45 19.37
C GLU A 315 3.27 9.19 18.81
N LEU A 316 2.86 8.69 17.65
CA LEU A 316 3.51 7.54 17.00
C LEU A 316 4.93 7.86 16.51
N LEU A 317 5.28 9.14 16.36
CA LEU A 317 6.64 9.57 16.03
C LEU A 317 7.64 9.33 17.18
N ILE A 318 7.16 9.29 18.42
CA ILE A 318 8.01 9.25 19.63
C ILE A 318 7.85 7.92 20.36
N LYS A 319 6.65 7.31 20.35
CA LYS A 319 6.41 6.05 21.05
C LYS A 319 7.26 4.92 20.50
N PRO A 320 8.04 4.20 21.32
CA PRO A 320 8.89 3.12 20.85
C PRO A 320 8.07 1.95 20.32
N ARG A 321 8.10 1.76 19.01
CA ARG A 321 7.51 0.63 18.29
C ARG A 321 8.48 0.12 17.24
N LYS A 322 8.41 -1.18 16.94
CA LYS A 322 9.25 -1.80 15.91
C LYS A 322 9.04 -1.20 14.51
N ILE A 323 7.87 -0.59 14.29
CA ILE A 323 7.48 0.06 13.01
C ILE A 323 8.04 1.50 12.86
N LEU A 324 8.64 2.06 13.91
CA LEU A 324 9.09 3.45 13.95
C LEU A 324 9.99 3.86 12.76
N PRO A 325 10.93 3.03 12.26
CA PRO A 325 11.72 3.38 11.08
C PRO A 325 10.87 3.68 9.84
N PHE A 326 9.76 2.97 9.63
CA PHE A 326 8.86 3.24 8.51
C PHE A 326 8.02 4.51 8.72
N ILE A 327 7.64 4.83 9.97
CA ILE A 327 6.93 6.08 10.30
C ILE A 327 7.84 7.27 10.00
N TRP A 328 9.10 7.23 10.46
CA TRP A 328 10.09 8.29 10.19
C TRP A 328 10.40 8.41 8.70
N TYR A 329 10.51 7.30 7.97
CA TYR A 329 10.69 7.35 6.52
C TYR A 329 9.53 8.06 5.82
N ASN A 330 8.27 7.76 6.21
CA ASN A 330 7.11 8.47 5.67
C ASN A 330 7.09 9.96 6.03
N LEU A 331 7.60 10.36 7.20
CA LEU A 331 7.75 11.78 7.57
C LEU A 331 8.78 12.49 6.70
N LEU A 332 9.87 11.80 6.35
CA LEU A 332 10.97 12.35 5.53
C LEU A 332 10.65 12.33 4.02
N PHE A 333 9.57 11.68 3.61
CA PHE A 333 9.22 11.51 2.21
C PHE A 333 9.12 12.84 1.44
N PRO A 334 8.47 13.93 1.95
CA PRO A 334 8.45 15.21 1.24
C PRO A 334 9.83 15.81 1.03
N TYR A 335 10.73 15.65 2.00
CA TYR A 335 12.12 16.12 1.86
C TYR A 335 12.88 15.34 0.78
N ILE A 336 12.71 14.01 0.73
CA ILE A 336 13.29 13.15 -0.31
C ILE A 336 12.75 13.57 -1.68
N ASP A 337 11.44 13.76 -1.81
CA ASP A 337 10.78 14.16 -3.05
C ASP A 337 11.27 15.53 -3.54
N LEU A 338 11.38 16.52 -2.64
CA LEU A 338 11.90 17.83 -2.97
C LEU A 338 13.36 17.75 -3.43
N SER A 339 14.20 17.02 -2.70
CA SER A 339 15.62 16.84 -3.07
C SER A 339 15.77 16.16 -4.42
N PHE A 340 14.96 15.13 -4.69
CA PHE A 340 14.95 14.46 -5.98
C PHE A 340 14.52 15.39 -7.11
N SER A 341 13.41 16.12 -6.94
CA SER A 341 12.82 16.94 -8.03
C SER A 341 13.55 18.23 -8.28
N LEU A 342 14.01 18.92 -7.23
CA LEU A 342 14.62 20.25 -7.35
C LEU A 342 16.15 20.20 -7.47
N VAL A 343 16.77 19.08 -7.11
CA VAL A 343 18.22 18.93 -7.15
C VAL A 343 18.64 17.84 -8.14
N PHE A 344 18.21 16.60 -7.93
CA PHE A 344 18.70 15.48 -8.74
C PHE A 344 18.23 15.57 -10.21
N VAL A 345 16.93 15.78 -10.46
CA VAL A 345 16.38 15.86 -11.84
C VAL A 345 17.02 17.01 -12.64
N PRO A 346 17.06 18.27 -12.14
CA PRO A 346 17.77 19.35 -12.84
C PRO A 346 19.25 19.02 -13.07
N SER A 347 19.92 18.39 -12.11
CA SER A 347 21.33 18.01 -12.24
C SER A 347 21.57 16.96 -13.31
N VAL A 348 20.65 15.99 -13.48
CA VAL A 348 20.71 15.05 -14.62
C VAL A 348 20.55 15.78 -15.94
N ILE A 349 19.66 16.75 -16.04
CA ILE A 349 19.50 17.58 -17.25
C ILE A 349 20.80 18.39 -17.50
N MET A 350 21.38 19.01 -16.48
CA MET A 350 22.65 19.74 -16.59
C MET A 350 23.79 18.82 -17.05
N ALA A 351 23.85 17.58 -16.52
CA ALA A 351 24.88 16.61 -16.92
C ALA A 351 24.72 16.19 -18.39
N LEU A 352 23.49 15.93 -18.85
CA LEU A 352 23.21 15.42 -20.21
C LEU A 352 23.37 16.50 -21.31
N PHE A 353 22.92 17.73 -21.04
CA PHE A 353 22.84 18.80 -22.06
C PHE A 353 24.00 19.81 -21.95
N PHE A 354 24.54 20.03 -20.74
CA PHE A 354 25.55 21.05 -20.49
C PHE A 354 26.88 20.47 -20.01
N HIS A 355 27.00 19.11 -19.93
CA HIS A 355 28.19 18.43 -19.44
C HIS A 355 28.66 18.86 -18.04
N TYR A 356 27.71 19.29 -17.20
CA TYR A 356 27.98 19.73 -15.83
C TYR A 356 27.62 18.62 -14.82
N TYR A 357 28.66 17.99 -14.24
CA TYR A 357 28.52 16.72 -13.51
C TYR A 357 28.61 16.86 -11.98
N LEU A 358 28.34 18.03 -11.42
CA LEU A 358 28.51 18.27 -9.98
C LEU A 358 27.64 17.37 -9.11
N MET A 359 26.34 17.26 -9.38
CA MET A 359 25.39 16.46 -8.60
C MET A 359 25.05 15.12 -9.24
N ALA A 360 24.97 15.06 -10.56
CA ALA A 360 24.71 13.84 -11.33
C ALA A 360 25.92 13.52 -12.20
N GLY A 361 26.79 12.63 -11.73
CA GLY A 361 28.03 12.25 -12.39
C GLY A 361 28.33 10.75 -12.27
N SER A 362 29.61 10.41 -12.07
CA SER A 362 30.08 9.02 -11.96
C SER A 362 29.35 8.23 -10.85
N MET A 363 29.01 8.88 -9.72
CA MET A 363 28.26 8.25 -8.65
C MET A 363 26.86 7.80 -9.10
N THR A 364 26.17 8.59 -9.92
CA THR A 364 24.88 8.21 -10.50
C THR A 364 24.99 6.95 -11.35
N LEU A 365 26.04 6.84 -12.17
CA LEU A 365 26.32 5.66 -13.00
C LEU A 365 26.66 4.42 -12.16
N MET A 366 27.29 4.58 -11.00
CA MET A 366 27.58 3.46 -10.08
C MET A 366 26.33 2.99 -9.32
N VAL A 367 25.48 3.91 -8.88
CA VAL A 367 24.31 3.59 -8.05
C VAL A 367 23.16 3.02 -8.87
N LEU A 368 22.98 3.43 -10.13
CA LEU A 368 21.88 2.99 -10.98
C LEU A 368 21.82 1.46 -11.17
N PRO A 369 22.91 0.76 -11.53
CA PRO A 369 22.92 -0.71 -11.63
C PRO A 369 22.60 -1.39 -10.31
N LEU A 370 23.03 -0.83 -9.19
CA LEU A 370 22.75 -1.36 -7.85
C LEU A 370 21.25 -1.22 -7.52
N GLY A 371 20.66 -0.07 -7.80
CA GLY A 371 19.22 0.14 -7.65
C GLY A 371 18.39 -0.82 -8.52
N LEU A 372 18.81 -1.05 -9.77
CA LEU A 372 18.19 -2.03 -10.64
C LEU A 372 18.28 -3.45 -10.07
N LEU A 373 19.46 -3.85 -9.59
CA LEU A 373 19.68 -5.16 -8.98
C LEU A 373 18.77 -5.37 -7.76
N LEU A 374 18.67 -4.38 -6.86
CA LEU A 374 17.81 -4.45 -5.70
C LEU A 374 16.33 -4.60 -6.09
N ASN A 375 15.85 -3.84 -7.08
CA ASN A 375 14.49 -4.00 -7.59
C ASN A 375 14.24 -5.39 -8.21
N VAL A 376 15.23 -5.95 -8.93
CA VAL A 376 15.14 -7.32 -9.46
C VAL A 376 15.04 -8.35 -8.33
N ILE A 377 15.78 -8.19 -7.24
CA ILE A 377 15.73 -9.11 -6.09
C ILE A 377 14.36 -9.01 -5.38
N ILE A 378 13.85 -7.80 -5.15
CA ILE A 378 12.48 -7.61 -4.61
C ILE A 378 11.47 -8.28 -5.53
N PHE A 379 11.60 -8.09 -6.84
CA PHE A 379 10.75 -8.75 -7.83
C PHE A 379 10.82 -10.28 -7.73
N MET A 380 11.99 -10.87 -7.56
CA MET A 380 12.11 -12.32 -7.39
C MET A 380 11.38 -12.82 -6.14
N ILE A 381 11.41 -12.06 -5.04
CA ILE A 381 10.66 -12.36 -3.82
C ILE A 381 9.16 -12.31 -4.11
N GLN A 382 8.66 -11.23 -4.71
CA GLN A 382 7.25 -11.06 -5.07
C GLN A 382 6.78 -12.10 -6.09
N LYS A 383 7.60 -12.43 -7.07
CA LYS A 383 7.31 -13.48 -8.07
C LYS A 383 7.06 -14.86 -7.44
N ARG A 384 7.77 -15.20 -6.35
CA ARG A 384 7.51 -16.44 -5.61
C ARG A 384 6.12 -16.46 -4.97
N ILE A 385 5.66 -15.31 -4.44
CA ILE A 385 4.32 -15.15 -3.86
C ILE A 385 3.26 -15.33 -4.94
N LEU A 386 3.42 -14.67 -6.07
CA LEU A 386 2.48 -14.74 -7.19
C LEU A 386 2.41 -16.16 -7.80
N LYS A 387 3.56 -16.81 -7.98
CA LYS A 387 3.61 -18.21 -8.46
C LYS A 387 2.87 -19.17 -7.54
N ARG A 388 2.98 -18.98 -6.22
CA ARG A 388 2.28 -19.79 -5.22
C ARG A 388 0.76 -19.64 -5.30
N ASN A 389 0.28 -18.47 -5.66
CA ASN A 389 -1.13 -18.18 -5.85
C ASN A 389 -1.60 -18.39 -7.30
N ASN A 390 -0.82 -19.12 -8.11
CA ASN A 390 -1.12 -19.39 -9.54
C ASN A 390 -1.32 -18.13 -10.40
N ILE A 391 -0.77 -16.98 -9.97
CA ILE A 391 -0.84 -15.72 -10.72
C ILE A 391 0.37 -15.62 -11.64
N LYS A 392 0.10 -15.53 -12.93
CA LYS A 392 1.12 -15.28 -13.96
C LYS A 392 1.27 -13.78 -14.16
N ILE A 393 2.48 -13.24 -13.90
CA ILE A 393 2.83 -11.91 -14.35
C ILE A 393 3.27 -12.01 -15.80
N GLU A 394 2.57 -11.33 -16.68
CA GLU A 394 3.03 -11.18 -18.06
C GLU A 394 4.28 -10.29 -18.12
N LYS A 395 5.10 -10.51 -19.15
CA LYS A 395 6.31 -9.75 -19.38
C LYS A 395 5.97 -8.26 -19.60
N ASN A 396 6.37 -7.42 -18.66
CA ASN A 396 6.19 -5.96 -18.69
C ASN A 396 7.54 -5.25 -18.49
N ALA A 397 8.54 -5.59 -19.30
CA ALA A 397 9.88 -5.03 -19.18
C ALA A 397 9.90 -3.50 -19.42
N ILE A 398 9.12 -3.01 -20.39
CA ILE A 398 9.02 -1.58 -20.69
C ILE A 398 8.48 -0.84 -19.46
N GLY A 399 7.38 -1.31 -18.85
CA GLY A 399 6.85 -0.71 -17.63
C GLY A 399 7.86 -0.73 -16.47
N PHE A 400 8.69 -1.78 -16.35
CA PHE A 400 9.74 -1.87 -15.34
C PHE A 400 10.82 -0.80 -15.53
N ILE A 401 11.33 -0.65 -16.75
CA ILE A 401 12.35 0.37 -17.05
C ILE A 401 11.81 1.77 -16.75
N PHE A 402 10.59 2.07 -17.19
CA PHE A 402 9.96 3.36 -16.93
C PHE A 402 9.62 3.55 -15.43
N PHE A 403 9.25 2.49 -14.71
CA PHE A 403 9.06 2.55 -13.26
C PHE A 403 10.35 2.94 -12.56
N VAL A 404 11.46 2.28 -12.86
CA VAL A 404 12.74 2.57 -12.18
C VAL A 404 13.29 3.95 -12.51
N LEU A 405 13.14 4.44 -13.75
CA LEU A 405 13.75 5.69 -14.21
C LEU A 405 12.86 6.91 -14.01
N PHE A 406 11.55 6.78 -14.19
CA PHE A 406 10.65 7.93 -14.32
C PHE A 406 9.51 7.98 -13.30
N TYR A 407 9.28 6.90 -12.53
CA TYR A 407 8.16 6.85 -11.60
C TYR A 407 8.18 8.00 -10.59
N GLN A 408 9.34 8.31 -10.03
CA GLN A 408 9.50 9.37 -9.04
C GLN A 408 9.16 10.76 -9.65
N ILE A 409 9.58 11.01 -10.90
CA ILE A 409 9.26 12.27 -11.61
C ILE A 409 7.74 12.43 -11.79
N MET A 410 7.04 11.32 -12.02
CA MET A 410 5.58 11.34 -12.18
C MET A 410 4.86 11.52 -10.84
N LEU A 411 5.40 10.96 -9.76
CA LEU A 411 4.79 10.95 -8.42
C LEU A 411 4.91 12.31 -7.73
N VAL A 412 6.09 12.90 -7.76
CA VAL A 412 6.45 14.08 -6.96
C VAL A 412 5.49 15.26 -7.12
N PRO A 413 5.01 15.67 -8.31
CA PRO A 413 4.06 16.76 -8.42
C PRO A 413 2.76 16.56 -7.64
N ALA A 414 2.42 15.32 -7.32
CA ALA A 414 1.21 14.97 -6.56
C ALA A 414 1.46 14.88 -5.05
N THR A 415 2.71 14.77 -4.62
CA THR A 415 3.10 14.57 -3.20
C THR A 415 3.56 15.86 -2.53
N ILE A 416 3.97 16.83 -3.30
CA ILE A 416 4.28 18.20 -2.87
C ILE A 416 3.02 19.08 -2.96
#